data_28d997c74f7a1284f8b829c437685fda
#
_entry.id   28d997c74f7a1284f8b829c437685fda
#
_cell.length_a   1.000
_cell.length_b   1.000
_cell.length_c   1.000
_cell.angle_alpha   90.00
_cell.angle_beta   90.00
_cell.angle_gamma   90.00
#
_symmetry.space_group_name_H-M   'P 1'
#
loop_
_entity.id
_entity.type
_entity.pdbx_description
1 polymer ?
#
loop_
_entity_poly.entity_id
_entity_poly.type
_entity_poly.pdbx_seq_one_letter_code
_entity_poly.pdbx_strand_id
1 'polypeptide(L)'
;MMRIGELARSTRVPTKTIRYYEEIGVLPQPERSPNGYRDYPEEAVDRLNFVRDAQATGLTLTEIASILDLRSHGEATCHHVIDLLERHLTALDRHLRILRQTRRHLVALTDRARSLDPADCRDPNRCQTIAGTHGLDLPARASGRHVHAAPSGHDH
;
A
#
# COMPACT_ATOMS: atom_id res chain seq x y z
N MET A 1 -19.18 -25.76 -3.96
CA MET A 1 -19.15 -25.29 -2.55
C MET A 1 -17.88 -25.76 -1.89
N MET A 2 -17.11 -24.84 -1.30
CA MET A 2 -15.83 -25.15 -0.66
C MET A 2 -15.75 -24.56 0.75
N ARG A 3 -14.91 -25.16 1.61
CA ARG A 3 -14.66 -24.67 2.94
C ARG A 3 -13.65 -23.51 2.95
N ILE A 4 -13.69 -22.66 3.99
CA ILE A 4 -12.78 -21.51 4.11
C ILE A 4 -11.30 -21.90 3.99
N GLY A 5 -10.91 -23.09 4.49
CA GLY A 5 -9.53 -23.56 4.36
C GLY A 5 -9.13 -23.94 2.93
N GLU A 6 -10.08 -24.43 2.13
CA GLU A 6 -9.88 -24.75 0.70
C GLU A 6 -9.78 -23.45 -0.10
N LEU A 7 -10.70 -22.50 0.16
CA LEU A 7 -10.69 -21.19 -0.45
C LEU A 7 -9.37 -20.44 -0.15
N ALA A 8 -8.89 -20.50 1.09
CA ALA A 8 -7.62 -19.90 1.50
C ALA A 8 -6.42 -20.51 0.74
N ARG A 9 -6.42 -21.83 0.57
CA ARG A 9 -5.34 -22.53 -0.17
C ARG A 9 -5.36 -22.21 -1.66
N SER A 10 -6.55 -22.21 -2.29
CA SER A 10 -6.69 -21.94 -3.73
C SER A 10 -6.33 -20.50 -4.11
N THR A 11 -6.65 -19.54 -3.25
CA THR A 11 -6.43 -18.11 -3.50
C THR A 11 -5.15 -17.55 -2.87
N ARG A 12 -4.48 -18.32 -1.99
CA ARG A 12 -3.35 -17.86 -1.16
C ARG A 12 -3.70 -16.68 -0.26
N VAL A 13 -4.97 -16.54 0.11
CA VAL A 13 -5.45 -15.52 1.04
C VAL A 13 -5.68 -16.17 2.41
N PRO A 14 -5.08 -15.66 3.49
CA PRO A 14 -5.28 -16.24 4.83
C PRO A 14 -6.76 -16.22 5.25
N THR A 15 -7.20 -17.24 5.99
CA THR A 15 -8.59 -17.36 6.46
C THR A 15 -9.03 -16.14 7.28
N LYS A 16 -8.12 -15.53 8.04
CA LYS A 16 -8.38 -14.29 8.80
C LYS A 16 -8.71 -13.13 7.85
N THR A 17 -7.99 -13.02 6.74
CA THR A 17 -8.22 -11.99 5.72
C THR A 17 -9.53 -12.23 4.99
N ILE A 18 -9.88 -13.49 4.68
CA ILE A 18 -11.17 -13.83 4.07
C ILE A 18 -12.32 -13.37 4.96
N ARG A 19 -12.26 -13.64 6.27
CA ARG A 19 -13.28 -13.18 7.23
C ARG A 19 -13.37 -11.66 7.29
N TYR A 20 -12.24 -10.98 7.27
CA TYR A 20 -12.22 -9.52 7.22
C TYR A 20 -12.88 -8.98 5.94
N TYR A 21 -12.67 -9.62 4.79
CA TYR A 21 -13.31 -9.23 3.53
C TYR A 21 -14.82 -9.45 3.55
N GLU A 22 -15.31 -10.47 4.28
CA GLU A 22 -16.75 -10.64 4.55
C GLU A 22 -17.30 -9.49 5.41
N GLU A 23 -16.57 -9.12 6.48
CA GLU A 23 -16.98 -8.05 7.40
C GLU A 23 -17.11 -6.69 6.72
N ILE A 24 -16.19 -6.37 5.80
CA ILE A 24 -16.20 -5.09 5.07
C ILE A 24 -16.98 -5.14 3.74
N GLY A 25 -17.64 -6.26 3.41
CA GLY A 25 -18.49 -6.41 2.23
C GLY A 25 -17.74 -6.58 0.90
N VAL A 26 -16.42 -6.73 0.92
CA VAL A 26 -15.63 -7.04 -0.29
C VAL A 26 -15.92 -8.46 -0.78
N LEU A 27 -16.14 -9.40 0.12
CA LEU A 27 -16.61 -10.74 -0.16
C LEU A 27 -18.05 -10.89 0.38
N PRO A 28 -19.01 -11.39 -0.41
CA PRO A 28 -20.35 -11.68 0.09
C PRO A 28 -20.32 -12.67 1.25
N GLN A 29 -21.26 -12.52 2.18
CA GLN A 29 -21.41 -13.48 3.26
C GLN A 29 -21.71 -14.87 2.70
N PRO A 30 -20.93 -15.90 3.07
CA PRO A 30 -21.15 -17.25 2.58
C PRO A 30 -22.44 -17.85 3.14
N GLU A 31 -23.03 -18.75 2.39
CA GLU A 31 -24.10 -19.58 2.93
C GLU A 31 -23.56 -20.46 4.06
N ARG A 32 -24.45 -20.86 4.96
CA ARG A 32 -24.11 -21.79 6.01
C ARG A 32 -24.70 -23.16 5.69
N SER A 33 -23.85 -24.17 5.71
CA SER A 33 -24.30 -25.55 5.62
C SER A 33 -25.22 -25.91 6.81
N PRO A 34 -26.01 -26.98 6.73
CA PRO A 34 -26.83 -27.48 7.85
C PRO A 34 -26.03 -27.69 9.13
N ASN A 35 -24.73 -27.98 9.01
CA ASN A 35 -23.80 -28.16 10.14
C ASN A 35 -23.18 -26.85 10.65
N GLY A 36 -23.68 -25.69 10.19
CA GLY A 36 -23.23 -24.36 10.63
C GLY A 36 -21.90 -23.85 10.04
N TYR A 37 -21.26 -24.61 9.18
CA TYR A 37 -20.02 -24.20 8.53
C TYR A 37 -20.29 -23.28 7.35
N ARG A 38 -19.31 -22.37 7.09
CA ARG A 38 -19.33 -21.48 5.91
C ARG A 38 -19.02 -22.26 4.65
N ASP A 39 -19.91 -22.18 3.68
CA ASP A 39 -19.76 -22.76 2.35
C ASP A 39 -19.64 -21.64 1.31
N TYR A 40 -18.54 -21.63 0.57
CA TYR A 40 -18.23 -20.63 -0.45
C TYR A 40 -18.46 -21.19 -1.85
N PRO A 41 -19.10 -20.43 -2.72
CA PRO A 41 -19.23 -20.80 -4.14
C PRO A 41 -17.87 -20.66 -4.86
N GLU A 42 -17.75 -21.26 -6.05
CA GLU A 42 -16.51 -21.17 -6.83
C GLU A 42 -16.17 -19.74 -7.25
N GLU A 43 -17.17 -18.91 -7.48
CA GLU A 43 -17.03 -17.49 -7.81
C GLU A 43 -16.30 -16.70 -6.71
N ALA A 44 -16.27 -17.19 -5.48
CA ALA A 44 -15.49 -16.59 -4.40
C ALA A 44 -13.98 -16.65 -4.68
N VAL A 45 -13.51 -17.68 -5.41
CA VAL A 45 -12.11 -17.79 -5.85
C VAL A 45 -11.76 -16.67 -6.82
N ASP A 46 -12.59 -16.47 -7.84
CA ASP A 46 -12.39 -15.44 -8.86
C ASP A 46 -12.41 -14.05 -8.24
N ARG A 47 -13.36 -13.83 -7.32
CA ARG A 47 -13.50 -12.57 -6.61
C ARG A 47 -12.27 -12.26 -5.74
N LEU A 48 -11.73 -13.23 -5.01
CA LEU A 48 -10.53 -13.05 -4.19
C LEU A 48 -9.27 -12.88 -5.05
N ASN A 49 -9.16 -13.57 -6.16
CA ASN A 49 -8.08 -13.36 -7.13
C ASN A 49 -8.12 -11.94 -7.69
N PHE A 50 -9.29 -11.46 -8.10
CA PHE A 50 -9.48 -10.08 -8.55
C PHE A 50 -9.08 -9.06 -7.47
N VAL A 51 -9.50 -9.25 -6.22
CA VAL A 51 -9.12 -8.36 -5.10
C VAL A 51 -7.62 -8.29 -4.93
N ARG A 52 -6.95 -9.43 -4.95
CA ARG A 52 -5.49 -9.51 -4.83
C ARG A 52 -4.79 -8.79 -5.98
N ASP A 53 -5.22 -9.04 -7.21
CA ASP A 53 -4.62 -8.44 -8.41
C ASP A 53 -4.85 -6.93 -8.43
N ALA A 54 -6.04 -6.45 -8.04
CA ALA A 54 -6.34 -5.03 -7.91
C ALA A 54 -5.51 -4.35 -6.80
N GLN A 55 -5.30 -5.01 -5.66
CA GLN A 55 -4.40 -4.50 -4.61
C GLN A 55 -2.95 -4.41 -5.10
N ALA A 56 -2.49 -5.36 -5.90
CA ALA A 56 -1.16 -5.35 -6.49
C ALA A 56 -0.93 -4.15 -7.43
N THR A 57 -1.98 -3.58 -8.01
CA THR A 57 -1.92 -2.34 -8.81
C THR A 57 -1.96 -1.06 -7.98
N GLY A 58 -2.11 -1.17 -6.65
CA GLY A 58 -2.17 -0.03 -5.73
C GLY A 58 -3.57 0.45 -5.38
N LEU A 59 -4.64 -0.21 -5.85
CA LEU A 59 -6.01 0.11 -5.47
C LEU A 59 -6.25 -0.23 -4.00
N THR A 60 -6.97 0.64 -3.31
CA THR A 60 -7.42 0.41 -1.93
C THR A 60 -8.61 -0.54 -1.88
N LEU A 61 -8.84 -1.19 -0.74
CA LEU A 61 -10.02 -2.06 -0.57
C LEU A 61 -11.35 -1.32 -0.76
N THR A 62 -11.42 -0.04 -0.39
CA THR A 62 -12.61 0.80 -0.62
C THR A 62 -12.86 1.00 -2.12
N GLU A 63 -11.83 1.27 -2.90
CA GLU A 63 -11.92 1.41 -4.36
C GLU A 63 -12.30 0.09 -5.03
N ILE A 64 -11.71 -1.01 -4.58
CA ILE A 64 -12.04 -2.36 -5.06
C ILE A 64 -13.50 -2.69 -4.75
N ALA A 65 -13.98 -2.40 -3.53
CA ALA A 65 -15.37 -2.59 -3.16
C ALA A 65 -16.32 -1.81 -4.08
N SER A 66 -15.99 -0.56 -4.42
CA SER A 66 -16.80 0.25 -5.35
C SER A 66 -16.89 -0.34 -6.75
N ILE A 67 -15.79 -0.92 -7.25
CA ILE A 67 -15.78 -1.61 -8.55
C ILE A 67 -16.68 -2.85 -8.52
N LEU A 68 -16.56 -3.64 -7.44
CA LEU A 68 -17.34 -4.87 -7.28
C LEU A 68 -18.84 -4.58 -7.10
N ASP A 69 -19.18 -3.48 -6.42
CA ASP A 69 -20.55 -3.03 -6.24
C ASP A 69 -21.19 -2.66 -7.59
N LEU A 70 -20.54 -1.82 -8.40
CA LEU A 70 -20.99 -1.49 -9.75
C LEU A 70 -21.18 -2.75 -10.63
N ARG A 71 -20.27 -3.69 -10.55
CA ARG A 71 -20.37 -4.97 -11.28
C ARG A 71 -21.56 -5.81 -10.84
N SER A 72 -21.88 -5.83 -9.54
CA SER A 72 -23.01 -6.57 -9.00
C SER A 72 -24.36 -6.02 -9.50
N HIS A 73 -24.40 -4.74 -9.86
CA HIS A 73 -25.57 -4.08 -10.46
C HIS A 73 -25.58 -4.16 -12.00
N GLY A 74 -24.65 -4.90 -12.61
CA GLY A 74 -24.56 -5.06 -14.06
C GLY A 74 -24.01 -3.85 -14.81
N GLU A 75 -23.41 -2.89 -14.11
CA GLU A 75 -22.86 -1.67 -14.71
C GLU A 75 -21.49 -1.91 -15.35
N ALA A 76 -21.19 -1.15 -16.40
CA ALA A 76 -19.88 -1.12 -17.00
C ALA A 76 -18.90 -0.33 -16.11
N THR A 77 -17.79 -0.95 -15.71
CA THR A 77 -16.86 -0.38 -14.74
C THR A 77 -15.63 0.30 -15.36
N CYS A 78 -15.45 0.21 -16.69
CA CYS A 78 -14.22 0.67 -17.34
C CYS A 78 -13.90 2.15 -17.06
N HIS A 79 -14.88 3.05 -17.17
CA HIS A 79 -14.66 4.48 -16.89
C HIS A 79 -14.31 4.73 -15.44
N HIS A 80 -15.01 4.08 -14.51
CA HIS A 80 -14.73 4.20 -13.09
C HIS A 80 -13.32 3.72 -12.73
N VAL A 81 -12.88 2.60 -13.31
CA VAL A 81 -11.51 2.08 -13.14
C VAL A 81 -10.48 3.03 -13.73
N ILE A 82 -10.70 3.59 -14.91
CA ILE A 82 -9.82 4.59 -15.52
C ILE A 82 -9.65 5.79 -14.59
N ASP A 83 -10.73 6.36 -14.06
CA ASP A 83 -10.69 7.50 -13.14
C ASP A 83 -9.90 7.18 -11.86
N LEU A 84 -10.05 5.96 -11.33
CA LEU A 84 -9.26 5.49 -10.18
C LEU A 84 -7.76 5.44 -10.50
N LEU A 85 -7.40 4.81 -11.62
CA LEU A 85 -6.00 4.68 -12.04
C LEU A 85 -5.36 6.04 -12.34
N GLU A 86 -6.06 6.97 -12.97
CA GLU A 86 -5.58 8.33 -13.24
C GLU A 86 -5.31 9.11 -11.94
N ARG A 87 -6.17 8.95 -10.93
CA ARG A 87 -5.92 9.53 -9.59
C ARG A 87 -4.66 8.97 -8.95
N HIS A 88 -4.46 7.65 -9.04
CA HIS A 88 -3.25 7.00 -8.53
C HIS A 88 -1.99 7.46 -9.27
N LEU A 89 -2.04 7.57 -10.60
CA LEU A 89 -0.95 8.10 -11.41
C LEU A 89 -0.59 9.53 -11.02
N THR A 90 -1.59 10.40 -10.86
CA THR A 90 -1.38 11.79 -10.43
C THR A 90 -0.71 11.87 -9.05
N ALA A 91 -1.14 11.03 -8.10
CA ALA A 91 -0.54 10.95 -6.78
C ALA A 91 0.91 10.45 -6.85
N LEU A 92 1.17 9.43 -7.66
CA LEU A 92 2.52 8.87 -7.86
C LEU A 92 3.46 9.90 -8.49
N ASP A 93 3.02 10.63 -9.51
CA ASP A 93 3.81 11.69 -10.15
C ASP A 93 4.18 12.82 -9.17
N ARG A 94 3.26 13.14 -8.24
CA ARG A 94 3.54 14.10 -7.16
C ARG A 94 4.63 13.56 -6.24
N HIS A 95 4.55 12.31 -5.81
CA HIS A 95 5.57 11.68 -4.97
C HIS A 95 6.94 11.63 -5.66
N LEU A 96 6.96 11.29 -6.95
CA LEU A 96 8.20 11.28 -7.74
C LEU A 96 8.85 12.66 -7.81
N ARG A 97 8.06 13.73 -7.98
CA ARG A 97 8.60 15.11 -7.95
C ARG A 97 9.23 15.43 -6.60
N ILE A 98 8.56 15.10 -5.49
CA ILE A 98 9.08 15.31 -4.14
C ILE A 98 10.39 14.53 -3.93
N LEU A 99 10.41 13.26 -4.28
CA LEU A 99 11.60 12.41 -4.14
C LEU A 99 12.78 12.92 -4.98
N ARG A 100 12.53 13.37 -6.21
CA ARG A 100 13.58 13.96 -7.07
C ARG A 100 14.13 15.26 -6.47
N GLN A 101 13.29 16.09 -5.86
CA GLN A 101 13.71 17.29 -5.16
C GLN A 101 14.55 16.95 -3.93
N THR A 102 14.10 16.02 -3.09
CA THR A 102 14.85 15.54 -1.93
C THR A 102 16.21 14.99 -2.33
N ARG A 103 16.26 14.18 -3.39
CA ARG A 103 17.50 13.65 -3.93
C ARG A 103 18.47 14.76 -4.33
N ARG A 104 18.00 15.80 -5.04
CA ARG A 104 18.85 16.95 -5.41
C ARG A 104 19.44 17.64 -4.17
N HIS A 105 18.63 17.84 -3.12
CA HIS A 105 19.10 18.43 -1.88
C HIS A 105 20.16 17.56 -1.19
N LEU A 106 19.95 16.26 -1.12
CA LEU A 106 20.92 15.34 -0.53
C LEU A 106 22.24 15.30 -1.32
N VAL A 107 22.18 15.34 -2.65
CA VAL A 107 23.38 15.44 -3.48
C VAL A 107 24.15 16.72 -3.16
N ALA A 108 23.46 17.88 -3.13
CA ALA A 108 24.08 19.16 -2.81
C ALA A 108 24.71 19.18 -1.41
N LEU A 109 24.03 18.61 -0.40
CA LEU A 109 24.58 18.45 0.95
C LEU A 109 25.80 17.52 0.99
N THR A 110 25.78 16.45 0.23
CA THR A 110 26.90 15.52 0.14
C THR A 110 28.12 16.19 -0.49
N ASP A 111 27.93 16.95 -1.57
CA ASP A 111 29.01 17.67 -2.23
C ASP A 111 29.57 18.76 -1.32
N ARG A 112 28.71 19.48 -0.60
CA ARG A 112 29.13 20.45 0.43
C ARG A 112 29.95 19.77 1.53
N ALA A 113 29.48 18.63 2.05
CA ALA A 113 30.20 17.88 3.09
C ALA A 113 31.61 17.46 2.63
N ARG A 114 31.76 17.04 1.39
CA ARG A 114 33.05 16.66 0.82
C ARG A 114 34.03 17.84 0.63
N SER A 115 33.50 19.06 0.47
CA SER A 115 34.30 20.28 0.32
C SER A 115 34.70 20.92 1.63
N LEU A 116 34.13 20.51 2.78
CA LEU A 116 34.44 21.04 4.10
C LEU A 116 35.64 20.30 4.71
N ASP A 117 36.54 21.05 5.41
CA ASP A 117 37.56 20.42 6.20
C ASP A 117 36.97 19.84 7.50
N PRO A 118 37.12 18.54 7.77
CA PRO A 118 36.68 17.95 9.03
C PRO A 118 37.27 18.61 10.27
N ALA A 119 38.46 19.19 10.17
CA ALA A 119 39.11 19.90 11.27
C ALA A 119 38.38 21.18 11.72
N ASP A 120 37.59 21.77 10.82
CA ASP A 120 36.78 22.98 11.12
C ASP A 120 35.48 22.67 11.81
N CYS A 121 35.06 21.41 11.86
CA CYS A 121 33.82 20.96 12.50
C CYS A 121 34.02 20.82 14.02
N ARG A 122 34.01 21.93 14.75
CA ARG A 122 34.32 21.97 16.19
C ARG A 122 33.12 22.20 17.10
N ASP A 123 31.96 22.56 16.56
CA ASP A 123 30.77 22.83 17.36
C ASP A 123 30.09 21.51 17.78
N PRO A 124 30.03 21.21 19.10
CA PRO A 124 29.45 19.95 19.57
C PRO A 124 27.92 19.90 19.43
N ASN A 125 27.27 21.04 19.17
CA ASN A 125 25.81 21.14 19.13
C ASN A 125 25.22 21.13 17.72
N ARG A 126 26.04 21.22 16.68
CA ARG A 126 25.57 21.27 15.29
C ARG A 126 26.55 20.67 14.30
N CYS A 127 26.02 20.08 13.25
CA CYS A 127 26.80 19.65 12.10
C CYS A 127 26.93 20.81 11.09
N GLN A 128 28.15 21.18 10.74
CA GLN A 128 28.44 22.27 9.82
C GLN A 128 27.83 22.04 8.41
N THR A 129 27.78 20.78 7.96
CA THR A 129 27.16 20.41 6.68
C THR A 129 25.68 20.73 6.64
N ILE A 130 24.96 20.52 7.74
CA ILE A 130 23.50 20.68 7.84
C ILE A 130 23.14 22.08 8.35
N ALA A 131 24.06 22.76 9.05
CA ALA A 131 23.81 24.12 9.55
C ALA A 131 23.57 25.10 8.40
N GLY A 132 22.51 25.90 8.49
CA GLY A 132 22.13 26.89 7.48
C GLY A 132 21.20 26.38 6.39
N THR A 133 20.70 25.18 6.49
CA THR A 133 19.69 24.63 5.57
C THR A 133 18.25 25.11 5.84
N HIS A 134 18.05 25.98 6.83
CA HIS A 134 16.75 26.52 7.23
C HIS A 134 16.02 27.34 6.16
N GLY A 135 16.68 27.66 5.05
CA GLY A 135 16.06 28.35 3.88
C GLY A 135 15.83 27.45 2.67
N LEU A 136 16.17 26.19 2.77
CA LEU A 136 15.83 25.22 1.72
C LEU A 136 14.39 24.73 1.98
N ASP A 137 13.52 24.93 1.01
CA ASP A 137 12.17 24.35 0.99
C ASP A 137 12.29 22.81 0.95
N LEU A 138 12.55 22.24 2.13
CA LEU A 138 12.48 20.81 2.29
C LEU A 138 10.99 20.45 2.24
N PRO A 139 10.55 19.60 1.29
CA PRO A 139 9.18 19.15 1.27
C PRO A 139 8.86 18.54 2.64
N ALA A 140 7.75 18.99 3.22
CA ALA A 140 7.25 18.42 4.46
C ALA A 140 7.33 16.90 4.34
N ARG A 141 7.93 16.24 5.35
CA ARG A 141 8.04 14.78 5.38
C ARG A 141 6.70 14.20 4.99
N ALA A 142 6.65 13.54 3.86
CA ALA A 142 5.54 12.65 3.58
C ALA A 142 5.48 11.71 4.80
N SER A 143 4.43 11.82 5.60
CA SER A 143 4.19 10.95 6.74
C SER A 143 3.88 9.55 6.20
N GLY A 144 4.92 8.91 5.69
CA GLY A 144 4.91 7.50 5.38
C GLY A 144 4.74 6.77 6.70
N ARG A 145 3.60 6.16 6.91
CA ARG A 145 3.47 5.13 7.94
C ARG A 145 4.56 4.11 7.66
N HIS A 146 5.55 4.06 8.54
CA HIS A 146 6.49 2.95 8.55
C HIS A 146 5.67 1.69 8.75
N VAL A 147 5.52 0.92 7.69
CA VAL A 147 5.11 -0.48 7.81
C VAL A 147 6.32 -1.15 8.45
N HIS A 148 6.26 -1.35 9.77
CA HIS A 148 7.22 -2.20 10.46
C HIS A 148 7.07 -3.60 9.88
N ALA A 149 8.02 -4.00 9.04
CA ALA A 149 8.23 -5.41 8.77
C ALA A 149 8.58 -6.05 10.11
N ALA A 150 7.75 -7.00 10.55
CA ALA A 150 8.03 -7.78 11.74
C ALA A 150 9.35 -8.53 11.54
N PRO A 151 10.22 -8.58 12.56
CA PRO A 151 11.43 -9.40 12.49
C PRO A 151 11.03 -10.86 12.39
N SER A 152 11.54 -11.54 11.37
CA SER A 152 11.48 -12.99 11.26
C SER A 152 12.23 -13.60 12.45
N GLY A 153 11.49 -14.16 13.41
CA GLY A 153 12.05 -14.92 14.51
C GLY A 153 12.74 -16.16 13.96
N HIS A 154 14.03 -16.24 14.17
CA HIS A 154 14.78 -17.48 14.12
C HIS A 154 14.59 -18.16 15.48
N ASP A 155 13.84 -19.27 15.50
CA ASP A 155 13.88 -20.22 16.59
C ASP A 155 14.92 -21.30 16.29
N HIS A 156 15.74 -21.52 17.30
CA HIS A 156 16.64 -22.67 17.45
C HIS A 156 15.86 -23.93 17.80
#